data_8b5b4460c0c6fb50e49ec737332831ca
#
_entry.id   8b5b4460c0c6fb50e49ec737332831ca
#
_cell.length_a   1.000
_cell.length_b   1.000
_cell.length_c   1.000
_cell.angle_alpha   90.00
_cell.angle_beta   90.00
_cell.angle_gamma   90.00
#
_symmetry.space_group_name_H-M   'P 1'
#
loop_
_entity.id
_entity.type
_entity.pdbx_description
1 polymer ?
#
loop_
_entity_poly.entity_id
_entity_poly.type
_entity_poly.pdbx_seq_one_letter_code
_entity_poly.pdbx_strand_id
1 'polypeptide(L)'
;MSKSYINIPKSISINSIFENNYTLSSSQYKQLIMVNKNFKYVKDFLSRPLRRSDLGNEIGSKNYIQKSPYYFMRTKALQSHTYLPEITKESVLPIMPNAFRSSNLKKDDIIISKDSNIGEAIILDKNYPNYMLSGALYKLPVKENKYYLLAFIKHEIFRQQLDFMVPKGATIRHAKTMFLDCKIPMPSSNKEHVITYVETLMEAIINKEKLIKERHKLIMNIIKNELLKNQKPTKFNYEFPRIKEVMELGRLDTGLYRQEFKEINDLVLNYKYGFKNLIDRGFDWARGTSLEQNFIKTRIDSIKYHKGFYELVLPTNISQYGYVELSTYIGTPTKLKTISQGDIIFGGEGFGKGRTFVVCKNVDNIATNYHGIRIINKNKNLIESIFIRCFLAYWREKGMIDFIGVGGSGGHCAPSYFSLIETPLFSENKQKEIAYLYHNPDANYCNKITLGSFSELDKQFNKKAGIYELAEAVKNIKEKLDDVIDDIVNDRDVKIDFLFLQK
;
A
#
# COMPACT_ATOMS: atom_id res chain seq x y z
N MET A 1 7.43 18.89 -6.58
CA MET A 1 8.78 18.38 -6.26
C MET A 1 8.78 17.98 -4.79
N SER A 2 9.33 16.82 -4.43
CA SER A 2 9.57 16.46 -3.02
C SER A 2 10.48 17.51 -2.39
N LYS A 3 10.25 17.86 -1.12
CA LYS A 3 11.12 18.80 -0.38
C LYS A 3 12.53 18.17 -0.32
N SER A 4 13.58 18.98 -0.61
CA SER A 4 14.95 18.52 -0.48
C SER A 4 15.51 18.99 0.85
N TYR A 5 15.96 18.04 1.67
CA TYR A 5 16.69 18.30 2.92
C TYR A 5 18.21 18.18 2.74
N ILE A 6 18.69 18.18 1.49
CA ILE A 6 20.08 18.00 1.16
C ILE A 6 20.57 19.19 0.34
N ASN A 7 21.64 19.81 0.81
CA ASN A 7 22.43 20.77 0.06
C ASN A 7 23.58 20.04 -0.65
N ILE A 8 23.74 20.32 -1.94
CA ILE A 8 24.88 19.87 -2.72
C ILE A 8 25.81 21.10 -2.89
N PRO A 9 26.98 21.14 -2.23
CA PRO A 9 27.88 22.29 -2.36
C PRO A 9 28.35 22.43 -3.80
N LYS A 10 28.39 23.67 -4.29
CA LYS A 10 28.90 23.98 -5.64
C LYS A 10 30.41 23.86 -5.74
N SER A 11 31.12 24.03 -4.64
CA SER A 11 32.58 23.91 -4.51
C SER A 11 32.94 23.30 -3.17
N ILE A 12 34.11 22.66 -3.10
CA ILE A 12 34.61 21.95 -1.91
C ILE A 12 36.06 22.43 -1.70
N SER A 13 36.44 22.70 -0.45
CA SER A 13 37.83 23.03 -0.12
C SER A 13 38.71 21.79 -0.21
N ILE A 14 39.99 22.00 -0.51
CA ILE A 14 41.01 20.93 -0.49
C ILE A 14 41.08 20.30 0.91
N ASN A 15 40.98 21.09 1.97
CA ASN A 15 40.99 20.57 3.33
C ASN A 15 39.84 19.59 3.58
N SER A 16 38.62 19.87 3.07
CA SER A 16 37.51 18.92 3.16
C SER A 16 37.77 17.62 2.41
N ILE A 17 38.55 17.63 1.33
CA ILE A 17 38.96 16.42 0.62
C ILE A 17 39.92 15.60 1.49
N PHE A 18 40.88 16.26 2.15
CA PHE A 18 41.81 15.60 3.06
C PHE A 18 41.10 14.99 4.27
N GLU A 19 40.17 15.72 4.90
CA GLU A 19 39.35 15.25 6.03
C GLU A 19 38.48 14.05 5.66
N ASN A 20 38.07 13.93 4.41
CA ASN A 20 37.23 12.84 3.90
C ASN A 20 38.07 11.76 3.16
N ASN A 21 39.27 11.48 3.64
CA ASN A 21 40.14 10.42 3.12
C ASN A 21 40.41 10.50 1.61
N TYR A 22 40.61 11.71 1.08
CA TYR A 22 40.92 12.00 -0.33
C TYR A 22 39.85 11.54 -1.33
N THR A 23 38.60 11.30 -0.88
CA THR A 23 37.52 10.91 -1.80
C THR A 23 37.14 12.05 -2.71
N LEU A 24 36.92 11.77 -3.99
CA LEU A 24 36.34 12.71 -4.97
C LEU A 24 34.85 12.39 -5.24
N SER A 25 34.26 11.47 -4.47
CA SER A 25 32.84 11.13 -4.61
C SER A 25 31.96 12.29 -4.13
N SER A 26 31.25 12.92 -5.03
CA SER A 26 30.36 14.06 -4.73
C SER A 26 29.28 13.76 -3.67
N SER A 27 28.91 12.49 -3.52
CA SER A 27 27.92 12.06 -2.52
C SER A 27 28.42 12.26 -1.08
N GLN A 28 29.74 12.23 -0.84
CA GLN A 28 30.34 12.37 0.48
C GLN A 28 30.33 13.84 0.99
N TYR A 29 30.07 14.82 0.11
CA TYR A 29 30.07 16.24 0.43
C TYR A 29 28.67 16.83 0.55
N LYS A 30 27.64 16.02 0.43
CA LYS A 30 26.26 16.44 0.66
C LYS A 30 26.04 16.78 2.14
N GLN A 31 25.31 17.86 2.38
CA GLN A 31 25.03 18.34 3.72
C GLN A 31 23.54 18.24 4.01
N LEU A 32 23.19 17.81 5.21
CA LEU A 32 21.79 17.86 5.67
C LEU A 32 21.38 19.30 5.94
N ILE A 33 20.31 19.76 5.29
CA ILE A 33 19.65 21.04 5.58
C ILE A 33 18.69 20.81 6.74
N MET A 34 19.09 21.23 7.92
CA MET A 34 18.28 21.16 9.13
C MET A 34 18.58 22.40 9.98
N VAL A 35 17.60 23.28 10.12
CA VAL A 35 17.74 24.53 10.91
C VAL A 35 17.79 24.19 12.40
N ASN A 36 16.95 23.27 12.84
CA ASN A 36 16.88 22.80 14.21
C ASN A 36 18.19 22.14 14.64
N LYS A 37 18.83 22.69 15.68
CA LYS A 37 20.07 22.16 16.26
C LYS A 37 19.81 21.16 17.39
N ASN A 38 18.57 21.04 17.86
CA ASN A 38 18.17 20.10 18.88
C ASN A 38 17.79 18.77 18.20
N PHE A 39 18.61 17.74 18.31
CA PHE A 39 18.36 16.44 17.74
C PHE A 39 18.93 15.31 18.62
N LYS A 40 18.39 14.11 18.44
CA LYS A 40 18.96 12.84 18.90
C LYS A 40 19.36 12.01 17.69
N TYR A 41 20.32 11.10 17.86
CA TYR A 41 20.55 10.07 16.84
C TYR A 41 19.59 8.89 17.05
N VAL A 42 19.34 8.09 16.01
CA VAL A 42 18.51 6.88 16.14
C VAL A 42 19.00 5.98 17.29
N LYS A 43 20.33 5.82 17.43
CA LYS A 43 20.93 5.05 18.53
C LYS A 43 20.56 5.52 19.93
N ASP A 44 20.24 6.80 20.11
CA ASP A 44 19.89 7.37 21.41
C ASP A 44 18.46 6.98 21.87
N PHE A 45 17.62 6.54 20.93
CA PHE A 45 16.29 5.97 21.22
C PHE A 45 16.32 4.51 21.65
N LEU A 46 17.48 3.84 21.52
CA LEU A 46 17.61 2.43 21.85
C LEU A 46 17.92 2.23 23.34
N SER A 47 17.40 1.15 23.92
CA SER A 47 17.68 0.75 25.31
C SER A 47 19.11 0.20 25.49
N ARG A 48 19.73 -0.24 24.39
CA ARG A 48 21.08 -0.79 24.31
C ARG A 48 21.61 -0.79 22.88
N PRO A 49 22.91 -0.90 22.65
CA PRO A 49 23.46 -1.12 21.33
C PRO A 49 22.90 -2.38 20.65
N LEU A 50 22.83 -2.37 19.33
CA LEU A 50 22.40 -3.53 18.54
C LEU A 50 23.36 -4.70 18.75
N ARG A 51 22.80 -5.90 18.87
CA ARG A 51 23.51 -7.16 19.02
C ARG A 51 23.26 -8.05 17.80
N ARG A 52 24.05 -9.11 17.65
CA ARG A 52 23.82 -10.12 16.59
C ARG A 52 22.43 -10.77 16.69
N SER A 53 21.88 -10.88 17.91
CA SER A 53 20.54 -11.41 18.14
C SER A 53 19.41 -10.50 17.64
N ASP A 54 19.67 -9.22 17.37
CA ASP A 54 18.69 -8.27 16.82
C ASP A 54 18.64 -8.33 15.29
N LEU A 55 19.67 -8.89 14.67
CA LEU A 55 19.72 -9.14 13.23
C LEU A 55 19.08 -10.48 12.92
N GLY A 56 18.30 -10.52 11.86
CA GLY A 56 17.74 -11.76 11.34
C GLY A 56 18.80 -12.75 10.84
N ASN A 57 18.36 -13.85 10.30
CA ASN A 57 19.21 -14.95 9.85
C ASN A 57 19.19 -15.10 8.33
N GLU A 58 20.28 -15.62 7.78
CA GLU A 58 20.34 -16.03 6.37
C GLU A 58 19.94 -17.49 6.25
N ILE A 59 19.12 -17.81 5.26
CA ILE A 59 18.78 -19.17 4.86
C ILE A 59 18.86 -19.31 3.35
N GLY A 60 19.38 -20.44 2.87
CA GLY A 60 19.42 -20.75 1.44
C GLY A 60 18.03 -21.07 0.90
N SER A 61 17.81 -20.79 -0.39
CA SER A 61 16.54 -21.05 -1.08
C SER A 61 16.08 -22.52 -1.04
N LYS A 62 17.00 -23.46 -0.87
CA LYS A 62 16.68 -24.89 -0.68
C LYS A 62 15.80 -25.19 0.54
N ASN A 63 15.70 -24.25 1.48
CA ASN A 63 14.86 -24.37 2.66
C ASN A 63 13.43 -23.80 2.45
N TYR A 64 13.11 -23.25 1.30
CA TYR A 64 11.76 -22.77 0.99
C TYR A 64 10.90 -23.95 0.55
N ILE A 65 9.70 -24.06 1.13
CA ILE A 65 8.75 -25.13 0.86
C ILE A 65 7.34 -24.57 0.62
N GLN A 66 6.44 -25.37 0.09
CA GLN A 66 5.09 -24.88 -0.23
C GLN A 66 4.21 -24.62 1.00
N LYS A 67 4.35 -25.41 2.06
CA LYS A 67 3.54 -25.32 3.27
C LYS A 67 4.40 -25.59 4.50
N SER A 68 4.30 -24.73 5.51
CA SER A 68 4.97 -24.86 6.81
C SER A 68 4.22 -24.06 7.87
N PRO A 69 4.32 -24.43 9.15
CA PRO A 69 3.91 -23.54 10.24
C PRO A 69 4.92 -22.39 10.48
N TYR A 70 6.14 -22.45 9.91
CA TYR A 70 7.20 -21.48 10.10
C TYR A 70 7.42 -20.66 8.84
N TYR A 71 7.71 -19.35 9.03
CA TYR A 71 7.76 -18.37 7.98
C TYR A 71 9.03 -17.51 8.05
N PHE A 72 9.56 -17.15 6.89
CA PHE A 72 10.71 -16.30 6.70
C PHE A 72 10.27 -14.94 6.15
N MET A 73 10.41 -13.88 6.96
CA MET A 73 10.04 -12.50 6.58
C MET A 73 11.20 -11.83 5.87
N ARG A 74 10.97 -11.42 4.63
CA ARG A 74 11.95 -10.76 3.75
C ARG A 74 11.76 -9.24 3.76
N THR A 75 12.73 -8.50 3.20
CA THR A 75 12.67 -7.04 3.04
C THR A 75 11.43 -6.57 2.28
N LYS A 76 10.88 -7.38 1.37
CA LYS A 76 9.61 -7.09 0.68
C LYS A 76 8.40 -6.92 1.61
N ALA A 77 8.48 -7.36 2.87
CA ALA A 77 7.44 -7.11 3.86
C ALA A 77 7.42 -5.65 4.36
N LEU A 78 8.50 -4.91 4.13
CA LEU A 78 8.68 -3.51 4.51
C LEU A 78 8.54 -2.64 3.27
N GLN A 79 7.42 -1.95 3.13
CA GLN A 79 7.16 -1.05 2.00
C GLN A 79 7.19 0.42 2.46
N SER A 80 7.53 1.33 1.54
CA SER A 80 7.64 2.76 1.85
C SER A 80 6.32 3.38 2.33
N HIS A 81 5.21 2.90 1.79
CA HIS A 81 3.86 3.44 2.03
C HIS A 81 3.11 2.73 3.17
N THR A 82 3.64 1.62 3.72
CA THR A 82 3.01 0.85 4.81
C THR A 82 3.76 0.98 6.13
N TYR A 83 3.05 0.87 7.23
CA TYR A 83 3.59 0.91 8.60
C TYR A 83 3.52 -0.45 9.29
N LEU A 84 2.73 -1.36 8.75
CA LEU A 84 2.59 -2.76 9.17
C LEU A 84 3.20 -3.69 8.12
N PRO A 85 3.57 -4.93 8.50
CA PRO A 85 4.11 -5.89 7.54
C PRO A 85 3.12 -6.18 6.40
N GLU A 86 3.60 -6.14 5.17
CA GLU A 86 2.86 -6.63 4.01
C GLU A 86 3.09 -8.13 3.85
N ILE A 87 2.09 -8.94 4.23
CA ILE A 87 2.16 -10.40 4.20
C ILE A 87 1.63 -10.89 2.85
N THR A 88 2.55 -11.21 1.95
CA THR A 88 2.26 -11.76 0.61
C THR A 88 3.09 -13.02 0.37
N LYS A 89 2.76 -13.78 -0.67
CA LYS A 89 3.54 -14.96 -1.08
C LYS A 89 5.00 -14.65 -1.42
N GLU A 90 5.32 -13.38 -1.74
CA GLU A 90 6.68 -12.96 -2.07
C GLU A 90 7.45 -12.38 -0.90
N SER A 91 6.75 -11.80 0.07
CA SER A 91 7.34 -11.12 1.22
C SER A 91 7.59 -12.05 2.40
N VAL A 92 6.79 -13.11 2.51
CA VAL A 92 6.85 -14.09 3.61
C VAL A 92 6.76 -15.50 3.02
N LEU A 93 7.83 -16.25 3.20
CA LEU A 93 7.96 -17.59 2.60
C LEU A 93 7.87 -18.67 3.68
N PRO A 94 7.10 -19.75 3.45
CA PRO A 94 7.13 -20.93 4.31
C PRO A 94 8.50 -21.62 4.21
N ILE A 95 9.05 -22.04 5.36
CA ILE A 95 10.39 -22.64 5.45
C ILE A 95 10.38 -23.97 6.18
N MET A 96 11.39 -24.80 5.91
CA MET A 96 11.59 -26.05 6.61
C MET A 96 11.73 -25.83 8.13
N PRO A 97 11.09 -26.65 8.99
CA PRO A 97 11.17 -26.49 10.44
C PRO A 97 12.59 -26.49 11.01
N ASN A 98 13.49 -27.29 10.44
CA ASN A 98 14.91 -27.37 10.87
C ASN A 98 15.71 -26.12 10.54
N ALA A 99 15.27 -25.30 9.58
CA ALA A 99 15.89 -24.02 9.24
C ALA A 99 15.38 -22.86 10.09
N PHE A 100 14.27 -23.04 10.81
CA PHE A 100 13.67 -21.99 11.63
C PHE A 100 14.55 -21.63 12.84
N ARG A 101 14.74 -20.33 13.05
CA ARG A 101 15.37 -19.73 14.21
C ARG A 101 14.50 -18.59 14.69
N SER A 102 13.94 -18.72 15.89
CA SER A 102 13.01 -17.72 16.43
C SER A 102 13.69 -16.35 16.53
N SER A 103 13.05 -15.32 15.98
CA SER A 103 13.43 -13.91 16.16
C SER A 103 12.68 -13.26 17.34
N ASN A 104 11.86 -14.02 18.06
CA ASN A 104 11.06 -13.55 19.21
C ASN A 104 10.35 -12.22 18.90
N LEU A 105 9.57 -12.20 17.82
CA LEU A 105 8.89 -11.03 17.33
C LEU A 105 7.62 -10.77 18.13
N LYS A 106 7.57 -9.62 18.81
CA LYS A 106 6.46 -9.21 19.67
C LYS A 106 5.71 -8.02 19.05
N LYS A 107 4.47 -7.86 19.51
CA LYS A 107 3.71 -6.64 19.22
C LYS A 107 4.54 -5.42 19.60
N ASP A 108 4.44 -4.38 18.77
CA ASP A 108 5.13 -3.09 18.91
C ASP A 108 6.66 -3.14 18.73
N ASP A 109 7.23 -4.26 18.28
CA ASP A 109 8.62 -4.29 17.80
C ASP A 109 8.74 -3.48 16.49
N ILE A 110 9.74 -2.62 16.40
CA ILE A 110 10.10 -1.92 15.16
C ILE A 110 11.14 -2.75 14.40
N ILE A 111 10.85 -3.03 13.13
CA ILE A 111 11.73 -3.74 12.23
C ILE A 111 12.20 -2.77 11.15
N ILE A 112 13.51 -2.72 10.89
CA ILE A 112 14.12 -1.86 9.87
C ILE A 112 14.98 -2.67 8.90
N SER A 113 14.99 -2.28 7.63
CA SER A 113 15.84 -2.91 6.61
C SER A 113 17.19 -2.21 6.48
N LYS A 114 18.27 -3.02 6.50
CA LYS A 114 19.64 -2.55 6.23
C LYS A 114 20.10 -2.77 4.79
N ASP A 115 19.37 -3.60 4.04
CA ASP A 115 19.73 -4.00 2.67
C ASP A 115 18.51 -3.90 1.74
N SER A 116 18.73 -3.72 0.45
CA SER A 116 17.68 -3.57 -0.59
C SER A 116 16.82 -2.34 -0.37
N ASN A 117 15.72 -2.44 0.36
CA ASN A 117 14.84 -1.34 0.76
C ASN A 117 15.41 -0.62 2.00
N ILE A 118 16.61 -0.05 1.86
CA ILE A 118 17.37 0.53 2.98
C ILE A 118 16.56 1.58 3.71
N GLY A 119 16.50 1.46 5.04
CA GLY A 119 15.81 2.40 5.92
C GLY A 119 14.30 2.24 5.97
N GLU A 120 13.71 1.34 5.17
CA GLU A 120 12.29 1.04 5.33
C GLU A 120 12.05 0.35 6.67
N ALA A 121 11.05 0.84 7.40
CA ALA A 121 10.70 0.32 8.71
C ALA A 121 9.20 0.08 8.83
N ILE A 122 8.86 -0.87 9.69
CA ILE A 122 7.49 -1.20 10.09
C ILE A 122 7.44 -1.41 11.61
N ILE A 123 6.23 -1.39 12.15
CA ILE A 123 5.93 -1.84 13.51
C ILE A 123 5.05 -3.08 13.45
N LEU A 124 5.22 -4.01 14.40
CA LEU A 124 4.43 -5.23 14.44
C LEU A 124 3.11 -4.99 15.18
N ASP A 125 1.98 -5.35 14.57
CA ASP A 125 0.62 -5.19 15.13
C ASP A 125 0.25 -6.26 16.17
N LYS A 126 1.00 -7.36 16.19
CA LYS A 126 0.79 -8.53 17.06
C LYS A 126 2.09 -9.30 17.27
N ASN A 127 2.02 -10.36 18.07
CA ASN A 127 3.12 -11.31 18.21
C ASN A 127 3.18 -12.23 16.96
N TYR A 128 4.41 -12.49 16.50
CA TYR A 128 4.70 -13.36 15.35
C TYR A 128 5.66 -14.50 15.77
N PRO A 129 5.23 -15.44 16.62
CA PRO A 129 6.12 -16.45 17.21
C PRO A 129 6.75 -17.39 16.18
N ASN A 130 6.04 -17.64 15.08
CA ASN A 130 6.47 -18.56 14.02
C ASN A 130 7.15 -17.87 12.85
N TYR A 131 7.56 -16.61 13.03
CA TYR A 131 8.23 -15.84 11.99
C TYR A 131 9.69 -15.59 12.35
N MET A 132 10.56 -15.73 11.36
CA MET A 132 11.98 -15.45 11.42
C MET A 132 12.30 -14.29 10.47
N LEU A 133 13.12 -13.35 10.92
CA LEU A 133 13.60 -12.25 10.08
C LEU A 133 14.73 -12.70 9.18
N SER A 134 14.78 -12.17 7.95
CA SER A 134 15.94 -12.30 7.07
C SER A 134 17.13 -11.51 7.61
N GLY A 135 18.34 -11.93 7.28
CA GLY A 135 19.59 -11.26 7.65
C GLY A 135 19.74 -9.83 7.13
N ALA A 136 18.80 -9.37 6.29
CA ALA A 136 18.70 -7.99 5.84
C ALA A 136 17.89 -7.08 6.80
N LEU A 137 17.31 -7.63 7.87
CA LEU A 137 16.38 -6.94 8.78
C LEU A 137 16.92 -6.91 10.21
N TYR A 138 16.80 -5.75 10.86
CA TYR A 138 17.04 -5.58 12.29
C TYR A 138 15.73 -5.39 13.06
N LYS A 139 15.66 -5.97 14.25
CA LYS A 139 14.69 -5.60 15.29
C LYS A 139 15.32 -4.54 16.18
N LEU A 140 14.70 -3.35 16.29
CA LEU A 140 15.23 -2.25 17.10
C LEU A 140 14.76 -2.36 18.56
N PRO A 141 15.68 -2.40 19.54
CA PRO A 141 15.33 -2.39 20.97
C PRO A 141 15.01 -0.96 21.45
N VAL A 142 13.94 -0.35 20.91
CA VAL A 142 13.53 1.02 21.25
C VAL A 142 13.02 1.10 22.68
N LYS A 143 13.48 2.09 23.48
CA LYS A 143 13.10 2.30 24.90
C LYS A 143 11.96 3.29 25.08
N GLU A 144 11.93 4.37 24.30
CA GLU A 144 11.01 5.49 24.47
C GLU A 144 10.60 6.11 23.13
N ASN A 145 9.48 6.82 23.07
CA ASN A 145 9.03 7.59 21.92
C ASN A 145 9.08 6.80 20.58
N LYS A 146 8.64 5.54 20.60
CA LYS A 146 8.78 4.64 19.46
C LYS A 146 7.98 5.10 18.25
N TYR A 147 6.79 5.68 18.45
CA TYR A 147 5.98 6.19 17.37
C TYR A 147 6.55 7.49 16.80
N TYR A 148 7.15 8.33 17.65
CA TYR A 148 7.90 9.51 17.23
C TYR A 148 9.09 9.11 16.35
N LEU A 149 9.90 8.17 16.82
CA LEU A 149 11.02 7.64 16.04
C LEU A 149 10.56 7.05 14.70
N LEU A 150 9.49 6.25 14.70
CA LEU A 150 8.95 5.64 13.48
C LEU A 150 8.45 6.72 12.49
N ALA A 151 7.83 7.81 12.98
CA ALA A 151 7.39 8.92 12.14
C ALA A 151 8.55 9.51 11.35
N PHE A 152 9.67 9.77 12.02
CA PHE A 152 10.86 10.30 11.35
C PHE A 152 11.54 9.30 10.44
N ILE A 153 11.61 8.01 10.80
CA ILE A 153 12.16 6.95 9.92
C ILE A 153 11.34 6.83 8.63
N LYS A 154 10.03 7.03 8.69
CA LYS A 154 9.17 7.01 7.50
C LYS A 154 9.19 8.30 6.69
N HIS A 155 9.71 9.40 7.25
CA HIS A 155 9.75 10.69 6.58
C HIS A 155 10.94 10.83 5.62
N GLU A 156 10.79 11.69 4.61
CA GLU A 156 11.78 11.91 3.55
C GLU A 156 13.14 12.40 4.08
N ILE A 157 13.18 13.16 5.17
CA ILE A 157 14.43 13.61 5.79
C ILE A 157 15.34 12.45 6.20
N PHE A 158 14.78 11.38 6.74
CA PHE A 158 15.55 10.18 7.13
C PHE A 158 16.08 9.45 5.90
N ARG A 159 15.25 9.27 4.89
CA ARG A 159 15.61 8.62 3.64
C ARG A 159 16.73 9.34 2.93
N GLN A 160 16.66 10.67 2.84
CA GLN A 160 17.69 11.49 2.23
C GLN A 160 19.01 11.45 3.01
N GLN A 161 18.97 11.41 4.34
CA GLN A 161 20.19 11.19 5.14
C GLN A 161 20.87 9.86 4.76
N LEU A 162 20.12 8.75 4.72
CA LEU A 162 20.66 7.46 4.33
C LEU A 162 21.20 7.46 2.91
N ASP A 163 20.57 8.16 1.99
CA ASP A 163 20.96 8.20 0.59
C ASP A 163 22.35 8.79 0.35
N PHE A 164 22.80 9.74 1.18
CA PHE A 164 24.16 10.24 1.08
C PHE A 164 25.16 9.52 2.01
N MET A 165 24.71 8.95 3.14
CA MET A 165 25.56 8.19 4.03
C MET A 165 25.96 6.83 3.44
N VAL A 166 25.06 6.18 2.70
CA VAL A 166 25.31 4.85 2.13
C VAL A 166 26.06 4.96 0.79
N PRO A 167 27.22 4.32 0.64
CA PRO A 167 28.00 4.35 -0.60
C PRO A 167 27.16 3.92 -1.82
N LYS A 168 27.34 4.63 -2.93
CA LYS A 168 26.73 4.30 -4.23
C LYS A 168 27.74 3.52 -5.06
N GLY A 169 27.26 2.61 -5.93
CA GLY A 169 28.12 1.88 -6.88
C GLY A 169 28.01 0.37 -6.83
N ALA A 170 27.29 -0.21 -5.85
CA ALA A 170 26.99 -1.64 -5.83
C ALA A 170 25.58 -1.92 -6.32
N THR A 171 25.38 -3.09 -6.98
CA THR A 171 24.05 -3.55 -7.41
C THR A 171 23.09 -3.70 -6.24
N ILE A 172 23.58 -4.10 -5.08
CA ILE A 172 22.85 -4.13 -3.81
C ILE A 172 23.54 -3.17 -2.85
N ARG A 173 22.83 -2.14 -2.41
CA ARG A 173 23.31 -1.20 -1.40
C ARG A 173 23.17 -1.82 -0.01
N HIS A 174 24.18 -1.63 0.84
CA HIS A 174 24.21 -2.10 2.21
C HIS A 174 24.42 -0.92 3.16
N ALA A 175 23.42 -0.59 3.97
CA ALA A 175 23.55 0.45 4.98
C ALA A 175 24.23 -0.04 6.26
N LYS A 176 24.40 -1.36 6.43
CA LYS A 176 24.89 -1.95 7.70
C LYS A 176 24.12 -1.36 8.88
N THR A 177 24.78 -0.55 9.71
CA THR A 177 24.20 0.14 10.87
C THR A 177 24.19 1.66 10.73
N MET A 178 24.48 2.21 9.53
CA MET A 178 24.57 3.67 9.30
C MET A 178 23.27 4.41 9.65
N PHE A 179 22.12 3.74 9.56
CA PHE A 179 20.85 4.32 9.98
C PHE A 179 20.84 4.74 11.46
N LEU A 180 21.70 4.18 12.31
CA LEU A 180 21.84 4.55 13.72
C LEU A 180 22.38 5.96 13.93
N ASP A 181 23.13 6.47 12.96
CA ASP A 181 23.75 7.80 12.99
C ASP A 181 22.91 8.86 12.28
N CYS A 182 21.70 8.50 11.81
CA CYS A 182 20.75 9.48 11.30
C CYS A 182 20.23 10.36 12.45
N LYS A 183 20.13 11.66 12.17
CA LYS A 183 19.64 12.68 13.10
C LYS A 183 18.12 12.69 13.08
N ILE A 184 17.53 12.68 14.25
CA ILE A 184 16.10 12.83 14.50
C ILE A 184 15.89 14.16 15.22
N PRO A 185 15.37 15.20 14.56
CA PRO A 185 15.11 16.50 15.18
C PRO A 185 14.14 16.35 16.36
N MET A 186 14.36 17.15 17.40
CA MET A 186 13.51 17.22 18.59
C MET A 186 12.89 18.60 18.69
N PRO A 187 11.61 18.75 19.08
CA PRO A 187 10.99 20.07 19.25
C PRO A 187 11.75 20.92 20.24
N SER A 188 11.96 22.21 19.92
CA SER A 188 12.60 23.20 20.81
C SER A 188 11.59 23.84 21.76
N SER A 189 10.34 24.03 21.31
CA SER A 189 9.24 24.58 22.13
C SER A 189 8.17 23.51 22.37
N ASN A 190 7.45 23.58 23.49
CA ASN A 190 6.31 22.73 23.87
C ASN A 190 6.57 21.22 23.64
N LYS A 191 7.80 20.79 23.95
CA LYS A 191 8.40 19.53 23.52
C LYS A 191 7.53 18.32 23.81
N GLU A 192 7.01 18.15 25.03
CA GLU A 192 6.23 16.98 25.41
C GLU A 192 4.92 16.89 24.64
N HIS A 193 4.20 18.00 24.48
CA HIS A 193 2.95 18.02 23.74
C HIS A 193 3.16 17.76 22.25
N VAL A 194 4.23 18.30 21.65
CA VAL A 194 4.56 18.07 20.25
C VAL A 194 4.95 16.60 20.00
N ILE A 195 5.77 16.00 20.88
CA ILE A 195 6.10 14.58 20.79
C ILE A 195 4.83 13.74 20.92
N THR A 196 3.98 14.00 21.93
CA THR A 196 2.70 13.31 22.12
C THR A 196 1.80 13.46 20.89
N TYR A 197 1.77 14.64 20.27
CA TYR A 197 0.98 14.88 19.06
C TYR A 197 1.46 14.03 17.88
N VAL A 198 2.77 14.01 17.60
CA VAL A 198 3.37 13.17 16.55
C VAL A 198 3.09 11.69 16.81
N GLU A 199 3.25 11.22 18.06
CA GLU A 199 2.96 9.84 18.43
C GLU A 199 1.48 9.50 18.24
N THR A 200 0.58 10.39 18.62
CA THR A 200 -0.87 10.24 18.44
C THR A 200 -1.25 10.11 16.96
N LEU A 201 -0.71 10.97 16.09
CA LEU A 201 -0.93 10.90 14.65
C LEU A 201 -0.39 9.60 14.06
N MET A 202 0.82 9.20 14.44
CA MET A 202 1.44 7.96 13.97
C MET A 202 0.66 6.72 14.42
N GLU A 203 0.23 6.66 15.69
CA GLU A 203 -0.59 5.57 16.21
C GLU A 203 -1.93 5.47 15.47
N ALA A 204 -2.55 6.61 15.15
CA ALA A 204 -3.79 6.65 14.38
C ALA A 204 -3.61 6.08 12.95
N ILE A 205 -2.50 6.40 12.27
CA ILE A 205 -2.16 5.82 10.97
C ILE A 205 -2.05 4.29 11.07
N ILE A 206 -1.29 3.79 12.04
CA ILE A 206 -1.06 2.36 12.25
C ILE A 206 -2.36 1.62 12.54
N ASN A 207 -3.20 2.17 13.43
CA ASN A 207 -4.49 1.58 13.78
C ASN A 207 -5.44 1.52 12.56
N LYS A 208 -5.48 2.57 11.74
CA LYS A 208 -6.30 2.59 10.52
C LYS A 208 -5.79 1.61 9.47
N GLU A 209 -4.47 1.51 9.26
CA GLU A 209 -3.90 0.51 8.35
C GLU A 209 -4.25 -0.91 8.78
N LYS A 210 -4.20 -1.20 10.10
CA LYS A 210 -4.62 -2.48 10.66
C LYS A 210 -6.10 -2.76 10.35
N LEU A 211 -6.98 -1.79 10.59
CA LEU A 211 -8.41 -1.94 10.33
C LEU A 211 -8.73 -2.11 8.85
N ILE A 212 -8.02 -1.43 7.95
CA ILE A 212 -8.13 -1.64 6.51
C ILE A 212 -7.86 -3.10 6.15
N LYS A 213 -6.76 -3.69 6.66
CA LYS A 213 -6.39 -5.09 6.43
C LYS A 213 -7.44 -6.06 7.01
N GLU A 214 -7.94 -5.77 8.21
CA GLU A 214 -8.99 -6.57 8.85
C GLU A 214 -10.32 -6.53 8.08
N ARG A 215 -10.77 -5.34 7.65
CA ARG A 215 -12.02 -5.19 6.86
C ARG A 215 -11.91 -5.85 5.51
N HIS A 216 -10.77 -5.70 4.84
CA HIS A 216 -10.54 -6.39 3.58
C HIS A 216 -10.64 -7.92 3.74
N LYS A 217 -9.98 -8.47 4.76
CA LYS A 217 -10.07 -9.91 5.09
C LYS A 217 -11.51 -10.33 5.39
N LEU A 218 -12.27 -9.49 6.10
CA LEU A 218 -13.69 -9.76 6.41
C LEU A 218 -14.52 -9.80 5.13
N ILE A 219 -14.37 -8.82 4.22
CA ILE A 219 -15.02 -8.81 2.90
C ILE A 219 -14.72 -10.09 2.13
N MET A 220 -13.44 -10.48 2.03
CA MET A 220 -13.03 -11.71 1.33
C MET A 220 -13.68 -12.96 1.93
N ASN A 221 -13.77 -13.03 3.27
CA ASN A 221 -14.43 -14.13 3.97
C ASN A 221 -15.96 -14.13 3.75
N ILE A 222 -16.61 -12.98 3.75
CA ILE A 222 -18.06 -12.87 3.47
C ILE A 222 -18.35 -13.40 2.07
N ILE A 223 -17.60 -12.95 1.05
CA ILE A 223 -17.78 -13.41 -0.33
C ILE A 223 -17.57 -14.94 -0.42
N LYS A 224 -16.46 -15.43 0.13
CA LYS A 224 -16.15 -16.86 0.13
C LYS A 224 -17.25 -17.69 0.79
N ASN A 225 -17.69 -17.29 1.98
CA ASN A 225 -18.67 -18.04 2.75
C ASN A 225 -20.05 -18.02 2.08
N GLU A 226 -20.45 -16.87 1.50
CA GLU A 226 -21.70 -16.76 0.75
C GLU A 226 -21.72 -17.71 -0.46
N LEU A 227 -20.61 -17.74 -1.24
CA LEU A 227 -20.49 -18.68 -2.35
C LEU A 227 -20.55 -20.13 -1.89
N LEU A 228 -19.78 -20.52 -0.86
CA LEU A 228 -19.71 -21.91 -0.41
C LEU A 228 -21.02 -22.43 0.21
N LYS A 229 -21.79 -21.55 0.90
CA LYS A 229 -23.04 -21.95 1.56
C LYS A 229 -24.23 -22.09 0.61
N ASN A 230 -24.21 -21.39 -0.52
CA ASN A 230 -25.34 -21.28 -1.41
C ASN A 230 -25.05 -21.88 -2.79
N GLN A 231 -24.60 -23.12 -2.81
CA GLN A 231 -24.39 -23.89 -4.05
C GLN A 231 -25.62 -24.70 -4.44
N LYS A 232 -25.83 -24.89 -5.73
CA LYS A 232 -26.75 -25.94 -6.26
C LYS A 232 -26.20 -27.31 -5.90
N PRO A 233 -27.05 -28.35 -5.77
CA PRO A 233 -26.61 -29.70 -5.40
C PRO A 233 -25.94 -30.43 -6.58
N THR A 234 -25.09 -29.76 -7.32
CA THR A 234 -24.32 -30.33 -8.45
C THR A 234 -22.90 -30.58 -8.01
N LYS A 235 -22.34 -31.74 -8.42
CA LYS A 235 -20.95 -32.06 -8.10
C LYS A 235 -20.05 -31.53 -9.21
N PHE A 236 -19.03 -30.78 -8.83
CA PHE A 236 -17.99 -30.34 -9.76
C PHE A 236 -17.31 -31.55 -10.38
N ASN A 237 -17.26 -31.58 -11.72
CA ASN A 237 -16.59 -32.64 -12.49
C ASN A 237 -15.94 -31.99 -13.72
N TYR A 238 -14.63 -31.90 -13.71
CA TYR A 238 -13.83 -31.37 -14.82
C TYR A 238 -12.47 -32.05 -14.84
N GLU A 239 -12.15 -32.69 -15.97
CA GLU A 239 -10.85 -33.33 -16.19
C GLU A 239 -10.08 -32.64 -17.28
N PHE A 240 -10.70 -32.48 -18.47
CA PHE A 240 -10.09 -31.87 -19.65
C PHE A 240 -11.06 -30.95 -20.39
N PRO A 241 -10.57 -29.94 -21.11
CA PRO A 241 -11.42 -29.10 -21.94
C PRO A 241 -12.03 -29.89 -23.08
N ARG A 242 -13.31 -29.69 -23.34
CA ARG A 242 -13.98 -30.23 -24.52
C ARG A 242 -13.69 -29.35 -25.75
N ILE A 243 -13.61 -29.95 -26.95
CA ILE A 243 -13.38 -29.18 -28.19
C ILE A 243 -14.41 -28.05 -28.37
N LYS A 244 -15.68 -28.31 -28.04
CA LYS A 244 -16.75 -27.33 -28.09
C LYS A 244 -16.42 -26.11 -27.21
N GLU A 245 -15.97 -26.31 -25.99
CA GLU A 245 -15.58 -25.26 -25.05
C GLU A 245 -14.42 -24.42 -25.59
N VAL A 246 -13.40 -25.07 -26.16
CA VAL A 246 -12.26 -24.38 -26.76
C VAL A 246 -12.68 -23.52 -27.96
N MET A 247 -13.60 -24.02 -28.78
CA MET A 247 -14.14 -23.29 -29.91
C MET A 247 -15.00 -22.10 -29.49
N GLU A 248 -15.83 -22.25 -28.47
CA GLU A 248 -16.67 -21.17 -27.91
C GLU A 248 -15.83 -20.05 -27.29
N LEU A 249 -14.76 -20.40 -26.57
CA LEU A 249 -13.86 -19.41 -25.96
C LEU A 249 -12.90 -18.79 -26.98
N GLY A 250 -12.64 -19.44 -28.11
CA GLY A 250 -11.73 -18.96 -29.14
C GLY A 250 -10.28 -18.78 -28.69
N ARG A 251 -9.86 -19.50 -27.62
CA ARG A 251 -8.54 -19.40 -27.00
C ARG A 251 -7.92 -20.76 -26.76
N LEU A 252 -6.61 -20.89 -27.01
CA LEU A 252 -5.84 -22.12 -26.83
C LEU A 252 -4.87 -22.06 -25.64
N ASP A 253 -4.75 -20.91 -24.96
CA ASP A 253 -3.89 -20.77 -23.80
C ASP A 253 -4.45 -21.55 -22.60
N THR A 254 -3.58 -22.19 -21.86
CA THR A 254 -3.94 -23.17 -20.81
C THR A 254 -4.58 -22.56 -19.57
N GLY A 255 -4.51 -21.23 -19.38
CA GLY A 255 -4.97 -20.57 -18.15
C GLY A 255 -6.43 -20.86 -17.83
N LEU A 256 -7.32 -20.69 -18.83
CA LEU A 256 -8.78 -20.88 -18.66
C LEU A 256 -9.20 -22.34 -18.48
N TYR A 257 -8.33 -23.29 -18.82
CA TYR A 257 -8.60 -24.72 -18.76
C TYR A 257 -7.93 -25.41 -17.57
N ARG A 258 -7.27 -24.65 -16.71
CA ARG A 258 -6.71 -25.18 -15.46
C ARG A 258 -7.80 -25.59 -14.50
N GLN A 259 -7.60 -26.70 -13.82
CA GLN A 259 -8.52 -27.19 -12.82
C GLN A 259 -8.81 -26.16 -11.74
N GLU A 260 -7.77 -25.48 -11.25
CA GLU A 260 -7.91 -24.43 -10.23
C GLU A 260 -8.81 -23.27 -10.69
N PHE A 261 -8.71 -22.86 -11.98
CA PHE A 261 -9.61 -21.87 -12.55
C PHE A 261 -11.05 -22.39 -12.58
N LYS A 262 -11.25 -23.61 -13.09
CA LYS A 262 -12.57 -24.22 -13.22
C LYS A 262 -13.26 -24.44 -11.87
N GLU A 263 -12.54 -24.93 -10.87
CA GLU A 263 -13.06 -25.13 -9.50
C GLU A 263 -13.57 -23.81 -8.88
N ILE A 264 -12.80 -22.72 -9.01
CA ILE A 264 -13.19 -21.41 -8.44
C ILE A 264 -14.33 -20.80 -9.25
N ASN A 265 -14.28 -20.90 -10.59
CA ASN A 265 -15.33 -20.38 -11.46
C ASN A 265 -16.63 -21.15 -11.26
N ASP A 266 -16.58 -22.46 -11.04
CA ASP A 266 -17.74 -23.30 -10.74
C ASP A 266 -18.50 -22.83 -9.50
N LEU A 267 -17.81 -22.35 -8.46
CA LEU A 267 -18.49 -21.75 -7.29
C LEU A 267 -19.39 -20.56 -7.65
N VAL A 268 -19.07 -19.84 -8.72
CA VAL A 268 -19.89 -18.74 -9.22
C VAL A 268 -21.02 -19.24 -10.11
N LEU A 269 -20.69 -20.14 -11.05
CA LEU A 269 -21.67 -20.72 -12.00
C LEU A 269 -22.75 -21.55 -11.30
N ASN A 270 -22.37 -22.26 -10.25
CA ASN A 270 -23.29 -23.08 -9.43
C ASN A 270 -23.91 -22.34 -8.26
N TYR A 271 -23.70 -21.02 -8.15
CA TYR A 271 -24.35 -20.24 -7.11
C TYR A 271 -25.88 -20.31 -7.25
N LYS A 272 -26.55 -20.66 -6.15
CA LYS A 272 -28.00 -21.00 -6.14
C LYS A 272 -28.89 -19.91 -6.73
N TYR A 273 -28.55 -18.66 -6.49
CA TYR A 273 -29.35 -17.50 -6.91
C TYR A 273 -28.94 -16.95 -8.29
N GLY A 274 -28.02 -17.66 -8.97
CA GLY A 274 -27.58 -17.33 -10.31
C GLY A 274 -26.38 -16.38 -10.38
N PHE A 275 -25.96 -16.10 -11.58
CA PHE A 275 -24.82 -15.25 -11.89
C PHE A 275 -25.11 -14.43 -13.15
N LYS A 276 -24.32 -13.38 -13.39
CA LYS A 276 -24.30 -12.58 -14.61
C LYS A 276 -22.89 -12.10 -14.87
N ASN A 277 -22.50 -11.96 -16.12
CA ASN A 277 -21.29 -11.23 -16.48
C ASN A 277 -21.47 -9.72 -16.27
N LEU A 278 -20.40 -8.96 -16.40
CA LEU A 278 -20.43 -7.51 -16.14
C LEU A 278 -21.31 -6.75 -17.15
N ILE A 279 -21.40 -7.20 -18.41
CA ILE A 279 -22.24 -6.56 -19.43
C ILE A 279 -23.71 -6.67 -19.05
N ASP A 280 -24.15 -7.89 -18.72
CA ASP A 280 -25.54 -8.20 -18.36
C ASP A 280 -25.96 -7.52 -17.03
N ARG A 281 -24.99 -7.07 -16.24
CA ARG A 281 -25.22 -6.22 -15.07
C ARG A 281 -25.32 -4.72 -15.40
N GLY A 282 -25.12 -4.33 -16.65
CA GLY A 282 -25.16 -2.93 -17.06
C GLY A 282 -23.83 -2.19 -16.88
N PHE A 283 -22.72 -2.91 -16.78
CA PHE A 283 -21.38 -2.32 -16.85
C PHE A 283 -20.85 -2.33 -18.27
N ASP A 284 -20.10 -1.28 -18.59
CA ASP A 284 -19.35 -1.14 -19.83
C ASP A 284 -17.88 -0.91 -19.48
N TRP A 285 -16.99 -0.98 -20.43
CA TRP A 285 -15.58 -0.73 -20.19
C TRP A 285 -14.91 0.03 -21.31
N ALA A 286 -13.92 0.81 -20.94
CA ALA A 286 -13.08 1.53 -21.87
C ALA A 286 -11.67 1.68 -21.28
N ARG A 287 -10.68 1.76 -22.14
CA ARG A 287 -9.33 2.12 -21.71
C ARG A 287 -9.28 3.57 -21.23
N GLY A 288 -8.39 3.85 -20.28
CA GLY A 288 -8.04 5.21 -19.89
C GLY A 288 -7.39 6.00 -21.01
N THR A 289 -6.96 7.21 -20.73
CA THR A 289 -6.36 8.10 -21.72
C THR A 289 -4.88 7.73 -21.95
N SER A 290 -4.43 7.69 -23.22
CA SER A 290 -2.99 7.66 -23.47
C SER A 290 -2.36 8.99 -23.03
N LEU A 291 -1.33 8.89 -22.19
CA LEU A 291 -0.62 10.06 -21.64
C LEU A 291 0.69 10.36 -22.38
N GLU A 292 0.87 9.80 -23.59
CA GLU A 292 2.00 10.09 -24.45
C GLU A 292 1.86 11.51 -25.06
N GLN A 293 2.99 12.17 -25.29
CA GLN A 293 3.01 13.56 -25.78
C GLN A 293 2.23 13.76 -27.10
N ASN A 294 2.21 12.75 -27.96
CA ASN A 294 1.44 12.78 -29.19
C ASN A 294 -0.07 12.95 -28.98
N PHE A 295 -0.58 12.52 -27.82
CA PHE A 295 -2.01 12.59 -27.49
C PHE A 295 -2.36 13.77 -26.59
N ILE A 296 -1.47 14.19 -25.68
CA ILE A 296 -1.77 15.23 -24.69
C ILE A 296 -0.93 16.50 -24.80
N LYS A 297 -0.25 16.72 -25.91
CA LYS A 297 0.54 17.93 -26.25
C LYS A 297 1.48 18.39 -25.11
N THR A 298 0.93 19.01 -24.05
CA THR A 298 1.67 19.49 -22.88
C THR A 298 1.24 18.70 -21.65
N ARG A 299 2.23 18.32 -20.83
CA ARG A 299 2.03 17.57 -19.58
C ARG A 299 2.86 18.19 -18.46
N ILE A 300 2.20 18.50 -17.34
CA ILE A 300 2.83 18.97 -16.10
C ILE A 300 2.44 18.00 -15.00
N ASP A 301 3.41 17.24 -14.49
CA ASP A 301 3.18 16.32 -13.39
C ASP A 301 3.41 17.00 -12.04
N SER A 302 2.56 16.74 -11.05
CA SER A 302 2.67 17.24 -9.69
C SER A 302 2.25 16.18 -8.67
N ILE A 303 2.89 16.22 -7.50
CA ILE A 303 2.45 15.45 -6.32
C ILE A 303 1.47 16.25 -5.46
N LYS A 304 1.30 17.56 -5.75
CA LYS A 304 0.34 18.44 -5.06
C LYS A 304 -0.77 18.81 -6.02
N TYR A 305 -1.98 18.92 -5.48
CA TYR A 305 -3.10 19.43 -6.24
C TYR A 305 -2.88 20.87 -6.67
N HIS A 306 -3.20 21.18 -7.91
CA HIS A 306 -3.31 22.52 -8.47
C HIS A 306 -4.68 22.67 -9.13
N LYS A 307 -5.27 23.87 -9.00
CA LYS A 307 -6.58 24.14 -9.62
C LYS A 307 -6.55 23.84 -11.12
N GLY A 308 -7.49 23.02 -11.58
CA GLY A 308 -7.59 22.62 -12.99
C GLY A 308 -6.74 21.38 -13.37
N PHE A 309 -5.98 20.81 -12.43
CA PHE A 309 -5.30 19.54 -12.67
C PHE A 309 -6.25 18.35 -12.44
N TYR A 310 -6.03 17.29 -13.20
CA TYR A 310 -6.67 16.00 -12.99
C TYR A 310 -5.93 15.21 -11.93
N GLU A 311 -6.65 14.54 -11.04
CA GLU A 311 -6.08 13.50 -10.18
C GLU A 311 -5.85 12.25 -11.02
N LEU A 312 -4.59 11.84 -11.14
CA LEU A 312 -4.18 10.71 -11.95
C LEU A 312 -4.03 9.46 -11.07
N VAL A 313 -5.00 8.56 -11.18
CA VAL A 313 -4.98 7.28 -10.49
C VAL A 313 -4.42 6.21 -11.42
N LEU A 314 -3.15 5.87 -11.23
CA LEU A 314 -2.50 4.79 -11.96
C LEU A 314 -2.79 3.44 -11.31
N PRO A 315 -2.94 2.34 -12.06
CA PRO A 315 -3.12 1.00 -11.49
C PRO A 315 -2.05 0.60 -10.48
N THR A 316 -0.81 1.05 -10.67
CA THR A 316 0.31 0.82 -9.74
C THR A 316 0.16 1.55 -8.41
N ASN A 317 -0.61 2.65 -8.38
CA ASN A 317 -0.86 3.46 -7.19
C ASN A 317 -2.11 2.99 -6.42
N ILE A 318 -2.83 2.00 -6.94
CA ILE A 318 -3.97 1.39 -6.24
C ILE A 318 -3.43 0.30 -5.31
N SER A 319 -3.78 0.36 -4.04
CA SER A 319 -3.43 -0.67 -3.05
C SER A 319 -4.12 -2.00 -3.37
N GLN A 320 -3.61 -3.09 -2.82
CA GLN A 320 -4.32 -4.38 -2.89
C GLN A 320 -5.67 -4.35 -2.16
N TYR A 321 -5.88 -3.41 -1.26
CA TYR A 321 -7.11 -3.21 -0.50
C TYR A 321 -8.12 -2.29 -1.20
N GLY A 322 -7.71 -1.63 -2.29
CA GLY A 322 -8.59 -0.87 -3.18
C GLY A 322 -8.73 0.62 -2.88
N TYR A 323 -7.76 1.23 -2.24
CA TYR A 323 -7.63 2.68 -2.12
C TYR A 323 -6.40 3.19 -2.88
N VAL A 324 -6.31 4.49 -3.09
CA VAL A 324 -5.17 5.11 -3.77
C VAL A 324 -4.07 5.39 -2.74
N GLU A 325 -2.92 4.73 -2.90
CA GLU A 325 -1.76 4.87 -2.00
C GLU A 325 -1.02 6.19 -2.19
N LEU A 326 -0.93 6.63 -3.45
CA LEU A 326 -0.25 7.85 -3.85
C LEU A 326 -1.09 8.60 -4.87
N SER A 327 -1.61 9.78 -4.50
CA SER A 327 -2.25 10.68 -5.45
C SER A 327 -1.18 11.44 -6.23
N THR A 328 -1.30 11.42 -7.55
CA THR A 328 -0.52 12.26 -8.47
C THR A 328 -1.47 13.11 -9.29
N TYR A 329 -1.00 14.25 -9.79
CA TYR A 329 -1.83 15.18 -10.51
C TYR A 329 -1.19 15.52 -11.85
N ILE A 330 -2.02 15.73 -12.87
CA ILE A 330 -1.58 16.07 -14.20
C ILE A 330 -2.30 17.33 -14.71
N GLY A 331 -1.53 18.34 -15.07
CA GLY A 331 -1.98 19.53 -15.79
C GLY A 331 -1.78 19.35 -17.28
N THR A 332 -2.84 19.52 -18.06
CA THR A 332 -2.81 19.48 -19.51
C THR A 332 -3.96 20.31 -20.10
N PRO A 333 -3.76 20.99 -21.24
CA PRO A 333 -4.85 21.65 -21.96
C PRO A 333 -5.78 20.65 -22.66
N THR A 334 -5.36 19.41 -22.84
CA THR A 334 -6.16 18.36 -23.47
C THR A 334 -7.20 17.83 -22.48
N LYS A 335 -8.46 17.78 -22.88
CA LYS A 335 -9.54 17.21 -22.07
C LYS A 335 -9.33 15.70 -21.95
N LEU A 336 -9.06 15.23 -20.72
CA LEU A 336 -8.90 13.81 -20.44
C LEU A 336 -10.28 13.12 -20.28
N LYS A 337 -10.29 11.81 -20.51
CA LYS A 337 -11.46 10.97 -20.17
C LYS A 337 -11.51 10.78 -18.67
N THR A 338 -12.41 11.47 -18.00
CA THR A 338 -12.60 11.39 -16.56
C THR A 338 -13.44 10.19 -16.14
N ILE A 339 -13.42 9.90 -14.88
CA ILE A 339 -14.08 8.79 -14.21
C ILE A 339 -15.06 9.38 -13.21
N SER A 340 -16.30 8.92 -13.23
CA SER A 340 -17.40 9.43 -12.41
C SER A 340 -17.65 8.55 -11.19
N GLN A 341 -18.42 9.07 -10.25
CA GLN A 341 -18.87 8.29 -9.08
C GLN A 341 -19.54 6.98 -9.51
N GLY A 342 -19.15 5.89 -8.86
CA GLY A 342 -19.64 4.55 -9.15
C GLY A 342 -18.85 3.82 -10.23
N ASP A 343 -17.98 4.50 -10.99
CA ASP A 343 -17.09 3.82 -11.93
C ASP A 343 -15.90 3.20 -11.21
N ILE A 344 -15.34 2.15 -11.81
CA ILE A 344 -14.23 1.38 -11.24
C ILE A 344 -13.01 1.54 -12.17
N ILE A 345 -11.84 1.78 -11.58
CA ILE A 345 -10.54 1.61 -12.27
C ILE A 345 -10.06 0.20 -12.01
N PHE A 346 -9.72 -0.51 -13.09
CA PHE A 346 -9.15 -1.85 -13.04
C PHE A 346 -7.77 -1.84 -13.70
N GLY A 347 -6.77 -2.37 -13.02
CA GLY A 347 -5.44 -2.53 -13.59
C GLY A 347 -5.41 -3.61 -14.65
N GLY A 348 -5.17 -3.23 -15.92
CA GLY A 348 -5.17 -4.16 -17.04
C GLY A 348 -3.90 -4.98 -17.17
N GLU A 349 -2.76 -4.49 -16.62
CA GLU A 349 -1.45 -5.10 -16.85
C GLU A 349 -0.40 -4.74 -15.79
N GLY A 350 0.74 -5.41 -15.84
CA GLY A 350 1.90 -5.15 -15.01
C GLY A 350 1.67 -5.39 -13.51
N PHE A 351 2.40 -4.68 -12.67
CA PHE A 351 2.31 -4.79 -11.20
C PHE A 351 0.95 -4.40 -10.62
N GLY A 352 0.19 -3.58 -11.35
CA GLY A 352 -1.16 -3.17 -10.99
C GLY A 352 -2.26 -4.11 -11.48
N LYS A 353 -1.93 -5.19 -12.19
CA LYS A 353 -2.92 -6.09 -12.80
C LYS A 353 -3.94 -6.61 -11.78
N GLY A 354 -5.22 -6.43 -12.10
CA GLY A 354 -6.34 -6.82 -11.27
C GLY A 354 -6.54 -5.99 -10.00
N ARG A 355 -5.73 -4.95 -9.74
CA ARG A 355 -6.03 -3.98 -8.67
C ARG A 355 -7.22 -3.13 -9.09
N THR A 356 -8.10 -2.86 -8.14
CA THR A 356 -9.36 -2.14 -8.40
C THR A 356 -9.59 -1.03 -7.39
N PHE A 357 -10.07 0.11 -7.89
CA PHE A 357 -10.52 1.25 -7.11
C PHE A 357 -11.86 1.72 -7.63
N VAL A 358 -12.83 1.99 -6.76
CA VAL A 358 -14.12 2.58 -7.12
C VAL A 358 -14.17 4.03 -6.67
N VAL A 359 -14.66 4.92 -7.53
CA VAL A 359 -14.85 6.34 -7.21
C VAL A 359 -16.08 6.49 -6.34
N CYS A 360 -15.87 6.75 -5.04
CA CYS A 360 -16.96 6.91 -4.07
C CYS A 360 -17.48 8.35 -3.98
N LYS A 361 -16.66 9.35 -4.30
CA LYS A 361 -17.04 10.77 -4.27
C LYS A 361 -17.54 11.25 -5.63
N ASN A 362 -18.45 12.22 -5.61
CA ASN A 362 -18.87 12.90 -6.83
C ASN A 362 -17.84 13.96 -7.22
N VAL A 363 -16.89 13.56 -8.05
CA VAL A 363 -15.79 14.39 -8.58
C VAL A 363 -15.61 14.13 -10.07
N ASP A 364 -15.22 15.17 -10.81
CA ASP A 364 -15.13 15.11 -12.28
C ASP A 364 -13.69 15.20 -12.81
N ASN A 365 -12.70 15.16 -11.93
CA ASN A 365 -11.31 15.39 -12.25
C ASN A 365 -10.40 14.15 -12.07
N ILE A 366 -10.96 12.97 -11.83
CA ILE A 366 -10.19 11.73 -11.75
C ILE A 366 -9.98 11.18 -13.15
N ALA A 367 -8.73 10.81 -13.49
CA ALA A 367 -8.37 10.16 -14.74
C ALA A 367 -7.43 8.98 -14.47
N THR A 368 -7.33 8.05 -15.44
CA THR A 368 -6.34 6.97 -15.43
C THR A 368 -5.64 6.90 -16.77
N ASN A 369 -4.46 6.26 -16.79
CA ASN A 369 -3.70 6.07 -18.03
C ASN A 369 -4.28 4.90 -18.87
N TYR A 370 -3.66 4.64 -20.04
CA TYR A 370 -4.08 3.58 -20.97
C TYR A 370 -4.01 2.16 -20.36
N HIS A 371 -3.15 1.92 -19.37
CA HIS A 371 -3.04 0.64 -18.64
C HIS A 371 -4.16 0.44 -17.61
N GLY A 372 -4.89 1.50 -17.28
CA GLY A 372 -6.11 1.46 -16.48
C GLY A 372 -7.34 1.24 -17.35
N ILE A 373 -8.13 0.22 -17.03
CA ILE A 373 -9.42 -0.01 -17.65
C ILE A 373 -10.48 0.64 -16.77
N ARG A 374 -11.31 1.49 -17.38
CA ARG A 374 -12.48 2.08 -16.72
C ARG A 374 -13.65 1.13 -16.89
N ILE A 375 -14.18 0.60 -15.81
CA ILE A 375 -15.43 -0.16 -15.79
C ILE A 375 -16.53 0.83 -15.41
N ILE A 376 -17.41 1.11 -16.34
CA ILE A 376 -18.40 2.19 -16.29
C ILE A 376 -19.73 1.61 -15.86
N ASN A 377 -20.29 2.07 -14.73
CA ASN A 377 -21.59 1.63 -14.26
C ASN A 377 -22.69 2.48 -14.93
N LYS A 378 -23.40 1.91 -15.90
CA LYS A 378 -24.53 2.57 -16.59
C LYS A 378 -25.71 2.84 -15.66
N ASN A 379 -25.90 2.00 -14.64
CA ASN A 379 -27.00 2.10 -13.67
C ASN A 379 -26.71 3.09 -12.54
N LYS A 380 -25.46 3.58 -12.44
CA LYS A 380 -24.99 4.48 -11.38
C LYS A 380 -25.30 4.01 -9.94
N ASN A 381 -25.43 2.71 -9.74
CA ASN A 381 -25.64 2.10 -8.43
C ASN A 381 -24.29 1.92 -7.72
N LEU A 382 -23.98 2.81 -6.78
CA LEU A 382 -22.71 2.80 -6.05
C LEU A 382 -22.51 1.51 -5.23
N ILE A 383 -23.56 0.99 -4.60
CA ILE A 383 -23.48 -0.25 -3.79
C ILE A 383 -23.10 -1.42 -4.67
N GLU A 384 -23.71 -1.55 -5.84
CA GLU A 384 -23.38 -2.60 -6.80
C GLU A 384 -21.94 -2.45 -7.32
N SER A 385 -21.50 -1.22 -7.63
CA SER A 385 -20.13 -0.95 -8.06
C SER A 385 -19.10 -1.34 -7.00
N ILE A 386 -19.37 -1.02 -5.74
CA ILE A 386 -18.49 -1.40 -4.62
C ILE A 386 -18.47 -2.92 -4.47
N PHE A 387 -19.62 -3.60 -4.55
CA PHE A 387 -19.69 -5.05 -4.52
C PHE A 387 -18.85 -5.68 -5.65
N ILE A 388 -19.04 -5.21 -6.90
CA ILE A 388 -18.25 -5.70 -8.06
C ILE A 388 -16.76 -5.45 -7.84
N ARG A 389 -16.35 -4.28 -7.36
CA ARG A 389 -14.96 -4.01 -7.01
C ARG A 389 -14.43 -5.03 -5.99
N CYS A 390 -15.20 -5.32 -4.94
CA CYS A 390 -14.80 -6.28 -3.90
C CYS A 390 -14.73 -7.70 -4.45
N PHE A 391 -15.63 -8.08 -5.33
CA PHE A 391 -15.63 -9.37 -6.00
C PHE A 391 -14.42 -9.54 -6.95
N LEU A 392 -14.09 -8.51 -7.73
CA LEU A 392 -12.88 -8.50 -8.58
C LEU A 392 -11.59 -8.62 -7.74
N ALA A 393 -11.55 -7.99 -6.56
CA ALA A 393 -10.44 -8.17 -5.62
C ALA A 393 -10.37 -9.61 -5.07
N TYR A 394 -11.50 -10.23 -4.76
CA TYR A 394 -11.57 -11.65 -4.38
C TYR A 394 -11.04 -12.56 -5.50
N TRP A 395 -11.45 -12.31 -6.75
CA TRP A 395 -10.94 -13.04 -7.91
C TRP A 395 -9.43 -12.88 -8.07
N ARG A 396 -8.92 -11.67 -7.91
CA ARG A 396 -7.49 -11.41 -7.96
C ARG A 396 -6.71 -12.20 -6.90
N GLU A 397 -7.18 -12.24 -5.65
CA GLU A 397 -6.55 -13.03 -4.58
C GLU A 397 -6.57 -14.53 -4.86
N LYS A 398 -7.56 -15.01 -5.58
CA LYS A 398 -7.66 -16.42 -6.03
C LYS A 398 -6.82 -16.71 -7.28
N GLY A 399 -6.14 -15.73 -7.86
CA GLY A 399 -5.35 -15.89 -9.08
C GLY A 399 -6.18 -15.95 -10.37
N MET A 400 -7.50 -15.73 -10.29
CA MET A 400 -8.41 -15.83 -11.44
C MET A 400 -8.05 -14.84 -12.54
N ILE A 401 -7.64 -13.63 -12.18
CA ILE A 401 -7.22 -12.60 -13.13
C ILE A 401 -5.95 -13.01 -13.90
N ASP A 402 -5.04 -13.76 -13.24
CA ASP A 402 -3.83 -14.26 -13.90
C ASP A 402 -4.12 -15.36 -14.92
N PHE A 403 -5.15 -16.18 -14.67
CA PHE A 403 -5.59 -17.19 -15.64
C PHE A 403 -6.30 -16.60 -16.87
N ILE A 404 -6.99 -15.47 -16.71
CA ILE A 404 -7.66 -14.77 -17.81
C ILE A 404 -6.67 -13.96 -18.65
N GLY A 405 -5.63 -13.38 -18.02
CA GLY A 405 -4.62 -12.56 -18.69
C GLY A 405 -3.75 -13.37 -19.65
N VAL A 406 -3.38 -12.77 -20.76
CA VAL A 406 -2.50 -13.36 -21.79
C VAL A 406 -1.31 -12.46 -22.08
N GLY A 407 -0.28 -13.06 -22.72
CA GLY A 407 0.93 -12.34 -23.15
C GLY A 407 2.12 -12.56 -22.22
N GLY A 408 3.31 -12.08 -22.66
CA GLY A 408 4.59 -12.18 -21.94
C GLY A 408 4.60 -11.32 -20.66
N SER A 409 5.73 -11.31 -19.97
CA SER A 409 6.09 -10.42 -18.85
C SER A 409 4.93 -9.92 -17.96
N GLY A 410 4.21 -10.85 -17.30
CA GLY A 410 3.13 -10.52 -16.37
C GLY A 410 1.72 -10.57 -16.97
N GLY A 411 1.56 -10.76 -18.28
CA GLY A 411 0.27 -10.84 -18.97
C GLY A 411 -0.56 -9.55 -18.90
N HIS A 412 -1.52 -9.40 -19.79
CA HIS A 412 -2.48 -8.31 -19.72
C HIS A 412 -3.92 -8.83 -19.84
N CYS A 413 -4.86 -8.15 -19.19
CA CYS A 413 -6.28 -8.34 -19.36
C CYS A 413 -6.78 -7.35 -20.41
N ALA A 414 -7.15 -7.85 -21.60
CA ALA A 414 -7.82 -7.02 -22.58
C ALA A 414 -9.25 -6.74 -22.13
N PRO A 415 -9.84 -5.57 -22.50
CA PRO A 415 -11.24 -5.29 -22.20
C PRO A 415 -12.21 -6.38 -22.67
N SER A 416 -11.94 -7.01 -23.82
CA SER A 416 -12.74 -8.11 -24.34
C SER A 416 -12.87 -9.33 -23.40
N TYR A 417 -11.94 -9.49 -22.45
CA TYR A 417 -11.97 -10.62 -21.49
C TYR A 417 -12.92 -10.39 -20.32
N PHE A 418 -13.50 -9.20 -20.19
CA PHE A 418 -14.49 -8.94 -19.13
C PHE A 418 -15.78 -9.72 -19.31
N SER A 419 -16.10 -10.18 -20.54
CA SER A 419 -17.19 -11.11 -20.78
C SER A 419 -16.99 -12.50 -20.13
N LEU A 420 -15.73 -12.86 -19.79
CA LEU A 420 -15.39 -14.10 -19.09
C LEU A 420 -15.51 -13.98 -17.56
N ILE A 421 -15.77 -12.80 -17.04
CA ILE A 421 -15.88 -12.55 -15.61
C ILE A 421 -17.35 -12.66 -15.20
N GLU A 422 -17.72 -13.87 -14.76
CA GLU A 422 -19.03 -14.11 -14.16
C GLU A 422 -19.04 -13.64 -12.71
N THR A 423 -20.13 -13.02 -12.30
CA THR A 423 -20.31 -12.45 -10.96
C THR A 423 -21.59 -12.99 -10.32
N PRO A 424 -21.59 -13.42 -9.05
CA PRO A 424 -22.76 -14.01 -8.41
C PRO A 424 -23.82 -12.96 -8.13
N LEU A 425 -25.10 -13.35 -8.22
CA LEU A 425 -26.23 -12.49 -7.88
C LEU A 425 -26.52 -12.53 -6.38
N PHE A 426 -25.64 -11.93 -5.59
CA PHE A 426 -25.87 -11.78 -4.14
C PHE A 426 -27.10 -10.92 -3.87
N SER A 427 -27.83 -11.24 -2.81
CA SER A 427 -28.97 -10.43 -2.38
C SER A 427 -28.52 -8.99 -2.10
N GLU A 428 -29.45 -8.02 -2.24
CA GLU A 428 -29.17 -6.61 -1.99
C GLU A 428 -28.60 -6.36 -0.59
N ASN A 429 -29.15 -7.05 0.43
CA ASN A 429 -28.64 -6.97 1.79
C ASN A 429 -27.20 -7.44 1.91
N LYS A 430 -26.83 -8.51 1.19
CA LYS A 430 -25.46 -9.01 1.20
C LYS A 430 -24.50 -8.08 0.47
N GLN A 431 -24.94 -7.47 -0.63
CA GLN A 431 -24.16 -6.45 -1.32
C GLN A 431 -23.97 -5.21 -0.44
N LYS A 432 -24.99 -4.76 0.27
CA LYS A 432 -24.92 -3.64 1.25
C LYS A 432 -23.94 -3.96 2.39
N GLU A 433 -24.00 -5.18 2.97
CA GLU A 433 -23.07 -5.63 4.02
C GLU A 433 -21.61 -5.49 3.56
N ILE A 434 -21.29 -5.97 2.36
CA ILE A 434 -19.96 -5.86 1.77
C ILE A 434 -19.60 -4.40 1.48
N ALA A 435 -20.53 -3.65 0.89
CA ALA A 435 -20.31 -2.27 0.51
C ALA A 435 -20.00 -1.37 1.71
N TYR A 436 -20.71 -1.50 2.82
CA TYR A 436 -20.48 -0.69 4.03
C TYR A 436 -19.13 -0.98 4.71
N LEU A 437 -18.59 -2.18 4.58
CA LEU A 437 -17.23 -2.48 5.04
C LEU A 437 -16.16 -1.77 4.19
N TYR A 438 -16.47 -1.46 2.93
CA TYR A 438 -15.56 -0.73 2.06
C TYR A 438 -15.79 0.78 2.13
N HIS A 439 -17.03 1.25 2.05
CA HIS A 439 -17.42 2.66 2.06
C HIS A 439 -18.68 2.87 2.91
N ASN A 440 -18.53 3.62 3.99
CA ASN A 440 -19.63 4.03 4.85
C ASN A 440 -19.67 5.57 4.96
N PRO A 441 -20.54 6.25 4.18
CA PRO A 441 -20.59 7.71 4.16
C PRO A 441 -20.98 8.35 5.50
N ASP A 442 -21.58 7.59 6.42
CA ASP A 442 -21.99 8.07 7.75
C ASP A 442 -20.83 8.15 8.75
N ALA A 443 -19.63 7.71 8.35
CA ALA A 443 -18.45 7.75 9.19
C ALA A 443 -17.77 9.12 9.08
N ASN A 444 -18.00 9.98 10.05
CA ASN A 444 -17.42 11.31 10.11
C ASN A 444 -16.82 11.59 11.49
N TYR A 445 -15.80 12.46 11.53
CA TYR A 445 -15.29 13.00 12.79
C TYR A 445 -16.21 14.10 13.29
N CYS A 446 -16.37 14.20 14.61
CA CYS A 446 -17.13 15.31 15.22
C CYS A 446 -16.33 16.62 15.20
N ASN A 447 -17.04 17.75 15.34
CA ASN A 447 -16.51 19.08 15.06
C ASN A 447 -15.54 19.69 16.10
N LYS A 448 -15.28 19.02 17.23
CA LYS A 448 -14.34 19.53 18.25
C LYS A 448 -13.39 18.42 18.70
N ILE A 449 -12.23 18.40 18.10
CA ILE A 449 -11.18 17.43 18.44
C ILE A 449 -10.02 18.17 19.08
N THR A 450 -9.62 17.71 20.27
CA THR A 450 -8.41 18.16 20.98
C THR A 450 -7.45 16.98 21.14
N LEU A 451 -6.20 17.25 21.50
CA LEU A 451 -5.20 16.20 21.73
C LEU A 451 -5.69 15.17 22.79
N GLY A 452 -6.34 15.63 23.85
CA GLY A 452 -6.87 14.75 24.90
C GLY A 452 -8.10 13.93 24.48
N SER A 453 -8.95 14.44 23.58
CA SER A 453 -10.16 13.75 23.14
C SER A 453 -9.97 12.92 21.87
N PHE A 454 -8.88 13.11 21.14
CA PHE A 454 -8.67 12.51 19.82
C PHE A 454 -8.75 10.98 19.86
N SER A 455 -8.07 10.32 20.80
CA SER A 455 -8.02 8.85 20.86
C SER A 455 -9.42 8.22 20.95
N GLU A 456 -10.32 8.80 21.74
CA GLU A 456 -11.69 8.28 21.87
C GLU A 456 -12.52 8.56 20.61
N LEU A 457 -12.44 9.77 20.07
CA LEU A 457 -13.16 10.16 18.86
C LEU A 457 -12.66 9.36 17.64
N ASP A 458 -11.37 9.10 17.56
CA ASP A 458 -10.78 8.26 16.52
C ASP A 458 -11.28 6.80 16.61
N LYS A 459 -11.41 6.25 17.82
CA LYS A 459 -12.02 4.94 18.00
C LYS A 459 -13.48 4.89 17.55
N GLN A 460 -14.25 5.94 17.81
CA GLN A 460 -15.65 6.03 17.38
C GLN A 460 -15.76 6.11 15.85
N PHE A 461 -14.93 6.95 15.21
CA PHE A 461 -14.82 7.00 13.76
C PHE A 461 -14.42 5.63 13.20
N ASN A 462 -13.38 5.02 13.74
CA ASN A 462 -12.84 3.74 13.30
C ASN A 462 -13.84 2.58 13.38
N LYS A 463 -14.80 2.61 14.31
CA LYS A 463 -15.88 1.61 14.40
C LYS A 463 -16.81 1.65 13.19
N LYS A 464 -17.09 2.84 12.67
CA LYS A 464 -18.06 3.07 11.57
C LYS A 464 -17.39 3.07 10.20
N ALA A 465 -16.19 3.62 10.09
CA ALA A 465 -15.51 3.89 8.83
C ALA A 465 -15.25 2.62 8.01
N GLY A 466 -15.52 2.62 6.71
CA GLY A 466 -15.10 1.61 5.75
C GLY A 466 -13.61 1.74 5.39
N ILE A 467 -13.14 0.87 4.49
CA ILE A 467 -11.75 0.93 3.96
C ILE A 467 -11.47 2.30 3.35
N TYR A 468 -12.43 2.83 2.60
CA TYR A 468 -12.30 4.11 1.90
C TYR A 468 -12.11 5.28 2.88
N GLU A 469 -12.96 5.42 3.91
CA GLU A 469 -12.86 6.49 4.91
C GLU A 469 -11.59 6.36 5.76
N LEU A 470 -11.22 5.13 6.13
CA LEU A 470 -9.97 4.89 6.85
C LEU A 470 -8.77 5.34 6.02
N ALA A 471 -8.75 5.04 4.71
CA ALA A 471 -7.66 5.42 3.82
C ALA A 471 -7.59 6.94 3.60
N GLU A 472 -8.74 7.61 3.42
CA GLU A 472 -8.80 9.08 3.32
C GLU A 472 -8.30 9.74 4.61
N ALA A 473 -8.72 9.23 5.78
CA ALA A 473 -8.22 9.74 7.05
C ALA A 473 -6.71 9.52 7.21
N VAL A 474 -6.16 8.36 6.80
CA VAL A 474 -4.71 8.11 6.78
C VAL A 474 -3.99 9.11 5.88
N LYS A 475 -4.53 9.40 4.68
CA LYS A 475 -3.95 10.40 3.77
C LYS A 475 -3.86 11.77 4.44
N ASN A 476 -4.96 12.25 5.03
CA ASN A 476 -5.01 13.55 5.70
C ASN A 476 -4.07 13.60 6.91
N ILE A 477 -3.99 12.53 7.70
CA ILE A 477 -3.08 12.45 8.86
C ILE A 477 -1.63 12.46 8.39
N LYS A 478 -1.27 11.73 7.32
CA LYS A 478 0.08 11.73 6.75
C LYS A 478 0.50 13.13 6.28
N GLU A 479 -0.37 13.82 5.54
CA GLU A 479 -0.11 15.20 5.08
C GLU A 479 0.15 16.14 6.27
N LYS A 480 -0.66 16.04 7.33
CA LYS A 480 -0.46 16.84 8.55
C LYS A 480 0.84 16.46 9.27
N LEU A 481 1.14 15.16 9.36
CA LEU A 481 2.36 14.66 10.00
C LEU A 481 3.61 15.15 9.27
N ASP A 482 3.61 15.15 7.94
CA ASP A 482 4.70 15.68 7.13
C ASP A 482 4.90 17.19 7.38
N ASP A 483 3.82 17.96 7.48
CA ASP A 483 3.91 19.40 7.82
C ASP A 483 4.46 19.61 9.24
N VAL A 484 4.02 18.82 10.22
CA VAL A 484 4.52 18.88 11.61
C VAL A 484 6.01 18.52 11.67
N ILE A 485 6.45 17.48 10.98
CA ILE A 485 7.87 17.11 10.91
C ILE A 485 8.68 18.23 10.25
N ASP A 486 8.17 18.83 9.18
CA ASP A 486 8.81 19.98 8.55
C ASP A 486 8.97 21.19 9.50
N ASP A 487 7.96 21.47 10.32
CA ASP A 487 8.04 22.54 11.31
C ASP A 487 9.13 22.22 12.35
N ILE A 488 9.20 20.98 12.83
CA ILE A 488 10.25 20.54 13.78
C ILE A 488 11.64 20.62 13.14
N VAL A 489 11.80 20.19 11.89
CA VAL A 489 13.10 20.25 11.16
C VAL A 489 13.60 21.68 11.00
N ASN A 490 12.68 22.62 10.78
CA ASN A 490 12.97 24.04 10.55
C ASN A 490 12.91 24.90 11.83
N ASP A 491 12.81 24.27 12.99
CA ASP A 491 12.74 24.93 14.32
C ASP A 491 11.61 25.95 14.43
N ARG A 492 10.44 25.60 13.85
CA ARG A 492 9.22 26.41 13.90
C ARG A 492 8.27 25.87 14.96
N ASP A 493 7.40 26.76 15.47
CA ASP A 493 6.34 26.35 16.39
C ASP A 493 5.33 25.44 15.70
N VAL A 494 5.06 24.28 16.31
CA VAL A 494 4.10 23.29 15.80
C VAL A 494 2.70 23.66 16.26
N LYS A 495 1.80 23.84 15.30
CA LYS A 495 0.37 24.00 15.57
C LYS A 495 -0.30 22.64 15.81
N ILE A 496 -0.72 22.41 17.05
CA ILE A 496 -1.47 21.19 17.44
C ILE A 496 -2.96 21.42 17.14
N ASP A 497 -3.47 20.84 16.07
CA ASP A 497 -4.88 20.88 15.68
C ASP A 497 -5.29 19.62 14.88
N PHE A 498 -6.61 19.40 14.75
CA PHE A 498 -7.21 18.28 14.03
C PHE A 498 -8.21 18.75 12.97
N LEU A 499 -8.16 20.00 12.53
CA LEU A 499 -9.08 20.58 11.55
C LEU A 499 -9.00 19.87 10.18
N PHE A 500 -7.85 19.29 9.87
CA PHE A 500 -7.61 18.54 8.64
C PHE A 500 -8.45 17.25 8.51
N LEU A 501 -9.03 16.75 9.60
CA LEU A 501 -9.94 15.58 9.59
C LEU A 501 -11.40 15.94 9.27
N GLN A 502 -11.73 17.21 9.17
CA GLN A 502 -13.08 17.72 8.94
C GLN A 502 -13.33 18.14 7.48
N LYS A 503 -12.41 17.81 6.59
CA LYS A 503 -12.47 18.17 5.15
C LYS A 503 -13.27 17.19 4.32
#